data_4556ba3597018412cd3046635f25fa86
#
_entry.id   4556ba3597018412cd3046635f25fa86
#
_cell.length_a   1.000
_cell.length_b   1.000
_cell.length_c   1.000
_cell.angle_alpha   90.00
_cell.angle_beta   90.00
_cell.angle_gamma   90.00
#
_symmetry.space_group_name_H-M   'P 1'
#
loop_
_entity.id
_entity.type
_entity.pdbx_description
1 polymer ?
#
loop_
_entity_poly.entity_id
_entity_poly.type
_entity_poly.pdbx_seq_one_letter_code
_entity_poly.pdbx_strand_id
1 'polypeptide(L)'
;MQAHELGLRVDNAFTRDLPGEATLDLRPRSVEGAMWSPVTPTPVAAPALLAWSSPVAEALGLSAEQVESAAFAEVFGGNATIAGSAPWATNYGGHQFGHWAGQLGDGRALSLAEVVNPSGARAELQLKGAGPTPYSRRADGRAVLRSSIREFLCSEAMHGLGVPTTRALSLVATGDPVWRDMFYDGHPRQEPGAVVCRVAPSFVRFGHFELPSSRGDHALLERLLDFVIGRDFPELAALPVPERRAAFFQAVCERTATLAVDWMRFGFVHGVLNTDNMSILGLTLDYGPYGWLEPFDPMWTPNTTDAQGRRYRYGAQGQVAHWNLGKLATALLPVFGDRAPLEAGLDHFERVWERTLKAKLHAKFGLLSEDPDDLDLVGEAFRLMHGVEIDFTLFFRGLADVDLAAPSLEPLRPAFYSDDLAQANDAALQAWLA
;
A
#
# COMPACT_ATOMS: atom_id res chain seq x y z
N MET A 1 -2.20 27.18 15.23
CA MET A 1 -3.11 26.65 14.19
C MET A 1 -4.48 26.53 14.82
N GLN A 2 -5.53 26.86 14.10
CA GLN A 2 -6.90 26.73 14.58
C GLN A 2 -7.29 25.24 14.63
N ALA A 3 -8.10 24.82 15.60
CA ALA A 3 -8.65 23.48 15.70
C ALA A 3 -10.17 23.50 15.46
N HIS A 4 -10.67 22.56 14.67
CA HIS A 4 -12.10 22.46 14.35
C HIS A 4 -12.74 21.21 14.96
N GLU A 5 -13.94 21.38 15.45
CA GLU A 5 -14.79 20.27 15.90
C GLU A 5 -15.49 19.65 14.68
N LEU A 6 -15.01 18.49 14.24
CA LEU A 6 -15.60 17.73 13.13
C LEU A 6 -16.45 16.55 13.61
N GLY A 7 -16.70 16.42 14.92
CA GLY A 7 -17.42 15.29 15.50
C GLY A 7 -16.62 13.97 15.53
N LEU A 8 -15.35 14.00 15.19
CA LEU A 8 -14.46 12.84 15.22
C LEU A 8 -13.92 12.60 16.63
N ARG A 9 -14.04 11.36 17.12
CA ARG A 9 -13.53 10.96 18.43
C ARG A 9 -12.04 10.60 18.35
N VAL A 10 -11.18 11.55 18.72
CA VAL A 10 -9.71 11.37 18.73
C VAL A 10 -9.26 10.48 19.89
N ASP A 11 -8.33 9.53 19.63
CA ASP A 11 -7.73 8.65 20.65
C ASP A 11 -6.19 8.66 20.62
N ASN A 12 -5.52 8.91 19.52
CA ASN A 12 -4.06 9.06 19.39
C ASN A 12 -3.25 7.99 20.15
N ALA A 13 -3.63 6.72 20.06
CA ALA A 13 -2.99 5.62 20.80
C ALA A 13 -1.49 5.50 20.46
N PHE A 14 -1.12 5.69 19.20
CA PHE A 14 0.28 5.59 18.76
C PHE A 14 1.19 6.57 19.52
N THR A 15 0.78 7.83 19.63
CA THR A 15 1.58 8.85 20.30
C THR A 15 1.47 8.80 21.82
N ARG A 16 0.37 8.30 22.37
CA ARG A 16 0.19 8.12 23.82
C ARG A 16 1.05 6.99 24.36
N ASP A 17 1.10 5.86 23.65
CA ASP A 17 1.62 4.60 24.18
C ASP A 17 3.07 4.31 23.71
N LEU A 18 3.53 4.95 22.63
CA LEU A 18 4.90 4.82 22.13
C LEU A 18 5.73 6.10 22.37
N PRO A 19 7.05 5.97 22.58
CA PRO A 19 7.91 7.13 22.83
C PRO A 19 8.03 7.99 21.56
N GLY A 20 7.90 9.31 21.76
CA GLY A 20 8.11 10.33 20.74
C GLY A 20 9.18 11.32 21.12
N GLU A 21 9.67 12.08 20.16
CA GLU A 21 10.52 13.23 20.39
C GLU A 21 9.75 14.37 21.05
N ALA A 22 10.45 15.18 21.85
CA ALA A 22 9.86 16.39 22.45
C ALA A 22 9.97 17.63 21.55
N THR A 23 10.76 17.55 20.48
CA THR A 23 11.16 18.70 19.66
C THR A 23 10.24 18.90 18.46
N LEU A 24 9.70 20.12 18.29
CA LEU A 24 8.91 20.54 17.11
C LEU A 24 9.78 21.03 15.94
N ASP A 25 11.06 20.70 15.89
CA ASP A 25 11.96 21.10 14.81
C ASP A 25 11.73 20.25 13.56
N LEU A 26 11.37 20.88 12.45
CA LEU A 26 11.12 20.21 11.16
C LEU A 26 12.40 19.97 10.33
N ARG A 27 13.57 20.45 10.80
CA ARG A 27 14.83 20.23 10.10
C ARG A 27 15.17 18.74 10.06
N PRO A 28 15.63 18.21 8.92
CA PRO A 28 16.05 16.81 8.81
C PRO A 28 17.16 16.47 9.79
N ARG A 29 16.99 15.36 10.52
CA ARG A 29 17.95 14.87 11.51
C ARG A 29 17.80 13.38 11.78
N SER A 30 18.76 12.76 12.41
CA SER A 30 18.59 11.43 13.02
C SER A 30 17.74 11.56 14.27
N VAL A 31 16.73 10.69 14.39
CA VAL A 31 15.83 10.61 15.55
C VAL A 31 16.05 9.26 16.22
N GLU A 32 16.55 9.26 17.46
CA GLU A 32 16.90 8.06 18.22
C GLU A 32 15.96 7.86 19.41
N GLY A 33 15.70 6.60 19.78
CA GLY A 33 14.87 6.24 20.92
C GLY A 33 13.39 6.64 20.81
N ALA A 34 12.92 7.05 19.62
CA ALA A 34 11.55 7.52 19.41
C ALA A 34 10.94 6.93 18.14
N MET A 35 9.64 6.63 18.21
CA MET A 35 8.86 6.09 17.09
C MET A 35 8.20 7.19 16.25
N TRP A 36 8.14 8.41 16.77
CA TRP A 36 7.49 9.54 16.08
C TRP A 36 8.09 10.87 16.52
N SER A 37 7.92 11.88 15.68
CA SER A 37 8.21 13.29 16.00
C SER A 37 6.93 14.12 15.87
N PRO A 38 6.68 15.07 16.80
CA PRO A 38 5.58 16.00 16.67
C PRO A 38 5.81 16.90 15.45
N VAL A 39 4.75 17.15 14.70
CA VAL A 39 4.80 18.01 13.51
C VAL A 39 3.60 18.92 13.47
N THR A 40 3.72 20.02 12.72
CA THR A 40 2.60 20.90 12.40
C THR A 40 2.47 20.91 10.88
N PRO A 41 1.29 20.63 10.32
CA PRO A 41 1.06 20.83 8.88
C PRO A 41 1.45 22.23 8.47
N THR A 42 2.01 22.38 7.29
CA THR A 42 2.35 23.70 6.74
C THR A 42 1.16 24.26 5.98
N PRO A 43 0.61 25.40 6.38
CA PRO A 43 -0.55 26.00 5.72
C PRO A 43 -0.36 26.18 4.21
N VAL A 44 -1.45 26.15 3.48
CA VAL A 44 -1.53 26.34 2.03
C VAL A 44 -2.37 27.56 1.69
N ALA A 45 -2.18 28.13 0.50
CA ALA A 45 -2.74 29.43 0.14
C ALA A 45 -4.27 29.45 0.02
N ALA A 46 -4.84 28.38 -0.58
CA ALA A 46 -6.29 28.32 -0.85
C ALA A 46 -6.77 26.87 -0.89
N PRO A 47 -6.98 26.25 0.29
CA PRO A 47 -7.46 24.85 0.33
C PRO A 47 -8.87 24.75 -0.26
N ALA A 48 -9.02 23.89 -1.27
CA ALA A 48 -10.30 23.65 -1.93
C ALA A 48 -10.53 22.14 -2.09
N LEU A 49 -11.66 21.64 -1.59
CA LEU A 49 -12.04 20.24 -1.75
C LEU A 49 -12.31 19.94 -3.24
N LEU A 50 -11.61 18.94 -3.80
CA LEU A 50 -11.78 18.51 -5.19
C LEU A 50 -12.61 17.22 -5.28
N ALA A 51 -12.38 16.31 -4.36
CA ALA A 51 -13.08 15.02 -4.31
C ALA A 51 -13.05 14.44 -2.89
N TRP A 52 -14.00 13.58 -2.60
CA TRP A 52 -14.07 12.82 -1.35
C TRP A 52 -14.77 11.48 -1.56
N SER A 53 -14.49 10.52 -0.69
CA SER A 53 -15.12 9.20 -0.70
C SER A 53 -16.28 9.17 0.29
N SER A 54 -17.51 9.11 -0.20
CA SER A 54 -18.73 8.99 0.62
C SER A 54 -18.67 7.78 1.56
N PRO A 55 -18.29 6.56 1.09
CA PRO A 55 -18.22 5.42 1.98
C PRO A 55 -17.17 5.57 3.11
N VAL A 56 -16.07 6.27 2.86
CA VAL A 56 -15.04 6.52 3.90
C VAL A 56 -15.55 7.57 4.90
N ALA A 57 -16.16 8.64 4.42
CA ALA A 57 -16.76 9.66 5.30
C ALA A 57 -17.85 9.08 6.19
N GLU A 58 -18.76 8.30 5.63
CA GLU A 58 -19.82 7.59 6.36
C GLU A 58 -19.25 6.62 7.41
N ALA A 59 -18.21 5.84 7.05
CA ALA A 59 -17.53 4.96 7.99
C ALA A 59 -16.89 5.71 9.16
N LEU A 60 -16.47 6.96 8.96
CA LEU A 60 -15.93 7.84 9.98
C LEU A 60 -17.01 8.58 10.77
N GLY A 61 -18.27 8.52 10.34
CA GLY A 61 -19.39 9.24 10.94
C GLY A 61 -19.50 10.70 10.52
N LEU A 62 -18.91 11.05 9.37
CA LEU A 62 -18.99 12.40 8.79
C LEU A 62 -20.20 12.50 7.83
N SER A 63 -20.99 13.55 7.98
CA SER A 63 -22.05 13.89 7.03
C SER A 63 -21.49 14.59 5.77
N ALA A 64 -22.25 14.57 4.68
CA ALA A 64 -21.91 15.32 3.47
C ALA A 64 -21.77 16.83 3.75
N GLU A 65 -22.63 17.41 4.58
CA GLU A 65 -22.57 18.82 4.97
C GLU A 65 -21.25 19.14 5.70
N GLN A 66 -20.80 18.26 6.59
CA GLN A 66 -19.51 18.42 7.27
C GLN A 66 -18.34 18.35 6.29
N VAL A 67 -18.36 17.39 5.35
CA VAL A 67 -17.31 17.22 4.34
C VAL A 67 -17.26 18.41 3.36
N GLU A 68 -18.37 18.97 2.97
CA GLU A 68 -18.47 20.11 2.06
C GLU A 68 -18.22 21.46 2.74
N SER A 69 -18.02 21.47 4.05
CA SER A 69 -17.74 22.70 4.81
C SER A 69 -16.35 23.27 4.55
N ALA A 70 -16.19 24.58 4.69
CA ALA A 70 -14.88 25.24 4.65
C ALA A 70 -13.93 24.69 5.72
N ALA A 71 -14.43 24.37 6.92
CA ALA A 71 -13.65 23.80 8.01
C ALA A 71 -13.02 22.47 7.64
N PHE A 72 -13.71 21.62 6.88
CA PHE A 72 -13.16 20.36 6.37
C PHE A 72 -12.00 20.61 5.41
N ALA A 73 -12.16 21.52 4.44
CA ALA A 73 -11.09 21.85 3.49
C ALA A 73 -9.86 22.45 4.21
N GLU A 74 -10.06 23.30 5.22
CA GLU A 74 -8.97 23.86 6.05
C GLU A 74 -8.22 22.75 6.82
N VAL A 75 -8.92 21.81 7.44
CA VAL A 75 -8.31 20.70 8.18
C VAL A 75 -7.56 19.75 7.26
N PHE A 76 -8.22 19.26 6.23
CA PHE A 76 -7.64 18.26 5.33
C PHE A 76 -6.72 18.84 4.25
N GLY A 77 -6.67 20.16 4.12
CA GLY A 77 -5.66 20.92 3.38
C GLY A 77 -4.40 21.23 4.20
N GLY A 78 -4.46 21.08 5.55
CA GLY A 78 -3.33 21.32 6.45
C GLY A 78 -3.26 22.73 7.03
N ASN A 79 -4.32 23.55 6.91
CA ASN A 79 -4.41 24.89 7.47
C ASN A 79 -4.95 24.92 8.91
N ALA A 80 -5.65 23.85 9.30
CA ALA A 80 -6.18 23.67 10.64
C ALA A 80 -5.95 22.22 11.11
N THR A 81 -6.32 21.94 12.36
CA THR A 81 -6.25 20.59 12.95
C THR A 81 -7.62 20.14 13.44
N ILE A 82 -7.77 18.88 13.78
CA ILE A 82 -8.96 18.37 14.47
C ILE A 82 -8.82 18.67 15.96
N ALA A 83 -9.88 19.09 16.61
CA ALA A 83 -9.87 19.34 18.06
C ALA A 83 -9.45 18.05 18.80
N GLY A 84 -8.50 18.18 19.74
CA GLY A 84 -7.90 17.08 20.48
C GLY A 84 -6.81 16.31 19.74
N SER A 85 -6.53 16.63 18.48
CA SER A 85 -5.42 16.01 17.75
C SER A 85 -4.08 16.63 18.07
N ALA A 86 -3.02 15.82 17.93
CA ALA A 86 -1.62 16.23 18.03
C ALA A 86 -0.86 15.59 16.86
N PRO A 87 -0.75 16.24 15.70
CA PRO A 87 -0.19 15.65 14.50
C PRO A 87 1.25 15.20 14.67
N TRP A 88 1.62 14.08 14.04
CA TRP A 88 2.94 13.47 14.13
C TRP A 88 3.40 12.90 12.79
N ALA A 89 4.70 12.69 12.68
CA ALA A 89 5.31 11.92 11.59
C ALA A 89 6.04 10.71 12.19
N THR A 90 5.88 9.54 11.58
CA THR A 90 6.47 8.31 12.11
C THR A 90 7.91 8.12 11.67
N ASN A 91 8.71 7.50 12.56
CA ASN A 91 10.12 7.19 12.39
C ASN A 91 10.29 5.71 12.04
N TYR A 92 10.76 5.42 10.86
CA TYR A 92 11.03 4.05 10.40
C TYR A 92 12.25 4.01 9.48
N GLY A 93 12.80 2.83 9.25
CA GLY A 93 13.84 2.56 8.27
C GLY A 93 13.30 1.79 7.08
N GLY A 94 14.18 1.15 6.35
CA GLY A 94 13.76 0.22 5.31
C GLY A 94 14.86 -0.18 4.36
N HIS A 95 14.61 -1.31 3.66
CA HIS A 95 15.39 -1.75 2.53
C HIS A 95 14.73 -1.26 1.25
N GLN A 96 15.47 -0.46 0.49
CA GLN A 96 15.05 0.07 -0.82
C GLN A 96 15.89 -0.55 -1.93
N PHE A 97 15.26 -1.09 -2.96
CA PHE A 97 15.94 -1.83 -4.04
C PHE A 97 16.89 -2.94 -3.55
N GLY A 98 16.55 -3.56 -2.39
CA GLY A 98 17.35 -4.63 -1.78
C GLY A 98 18.44 -4.17 -0.83
N HIS A 99 18.66 -2.86 -0.68
CA HIS A 99 19.72 -2.29 0.16
C HIS A 99 19.14 -1.56 1.37
N TRP A 100 19.82 -1.66 2.52
CA TRP A 100 19.46 -0.92 3.72
C TRP A 100 19.65 0.59 3.51
N ALA A 101 18.59 1.36 3.61
CA ALA A 101 18.61 2.81 3.39
C ALA A 101 18.76 3.64 4.69
N GLY A 102 18.82 2.99 5.84
CA GLY A 102 18.86 3.68 7.14
C GLY A 102 17.51 4.27 7.53
N GLN A 103 17.54 5.38 8.29
CA GLN A 103 16.34 6.11 8.67
C GLN A 103 15.67 6.76 7.47
N LEU A 104 14.40 6.52 7.30
CA LEU A 104 13.50 7.09 6.30
C LEU A 104 12.44 7.97 6.97
N GLY A 105 11.35 7.37 7.48
CA GLY A 105 10.23 8.06 8.12
C GLY A 105 9.25 8.73 7.15
N ASP A 106 8.20 9.31 7.70
CA ASP A 106 7.15 10.01 6.94
C ASP A 106 7.63 11.37 6.42
N GLY A 107 8.39 11.36 5.32
CA GLY A 107 9.00 12.59 4.77
C GLY A 107 8.06 13.46 3.93
N ARG A 108 6.90 12.95 3.54
CA ARG A 108 5.88 13.66 2.74
C ARG A 108 4.48 13.48 3.31
N ALA A 109 4.36 12.69 4.34
CA ALA A 109 3.12 12.42 5.02
C ALA A 109 3.22 12.80 6.49
N LEU A 110 2.11 13.05 7.12
CA LEU A 110 1.97 13.21 8.55
C LEU A 110 0.61 12.69 8.99
N SER A 111 0.56 12.02 10.13
CA SER A 111 -0.69 11.60 10.72
C SER A 111 -1.33 12.76 11.46
N LEU A 112 -2.56 13.09 11.08
CA LEU A 112 -3.33 14.18 11.66
C LEU A 112 -3.94 13.76 12.99
N ALA A 113 -4.50 12.56 13.05
CA ALA A 113 -5.12 11.96 14.25
C ALA A 113 -5.31 10.46 14.06
N GLU A 114 -5.36 9.71 15.15
CA GLU A 114 -6.11 8.44 15.23
C GLU A 114 -7.50 8.73 15.80
N VAL A 115 -8.51 8.18 15.16
CA VAL A 115 -9.91 8.33 15.59
C VAL A 115 -10.55 6.98 15.81
N VAL A 116 -11.59 6.95 16.64
CA VAL A 116 -12.44 5.79 16.83
C VAL A 116 -13.79 6.12 16.23
N ASN A 117 -14.18 5.38 15.21
CA ASN A 117 -15.42 5.62 14.49
C ASN A 117 -16.67 5.20 15.28
N PRO A 118 -17.89 5.48 14.80
CA PRO A 118 -19.14 5.13 15.50
C PRO A 118 -19.31 3.63 15.78
N SER A 119 -18.72 2.75 14.97
CA SER A 119 -18.73 1.29 15.20
C SER A 119 -17.69 0.80 16.21
N GLY A 120 -16.84 1.70 16.73
CA GLY A 120 -15.74 1.36 17.63
C GLY A 120 -14.45 0.96 16.90
N ALA A 121 -14.41 0.94 15.57
CA ALA A 121 -13.22 0.65 14.81
C ALA A 121 -12.27 1.86 14.78
N ARG A 122 -10.97 1.58 14.79
CA ARG A 122 -9.90 2.57 14.76
C ARG A 122 -9.57 2.96 13.32
N ALA A 123 -9.29 4.24 13.11
CA ALA A 123 -8.80 4.78 11.84
C ALA A 123 -7.74 5.85 12.10
N GLU A 124 -6.61 5.74 11.44
CA GLU A 124 -5.57 6.76 11.39
C GLU A 124 -5.80 7.62 10.14
N LEU A 125 -5.85 8.93 10.32
CA LEU A 125 -6.02 9.93 9.28
C LEU A 125 -4.66 10.53 8.94
N GLN A 126 -4.13 10.24 7.76
CA GLN A 126 -2.80 10.67 7.35
C GLN A 126 -2.86 11.61 6.15
N LEU A 127 -2.32 12.82 6.30
CA LEU A 127 -2.22 13.80 5.22
C LEU A 127 -0.93 13.58 4.44
N LYS A 128 -1.02 13.38 3.13
CA LYS A 128 0.14 13.30 2.22
C LYS A 128 0.20 14.57 1.37
N GLY A 129 1.30 15.30 1.51
CA GLY A 129 1.51 16.58 0.83
C GLY A 129 1.32 17.82 1.71
N ALA A 130 1.09 17.67 3.02
CA ALA A 130 0.81 18.75 3.96
C ALA A 130 2.06 19.50 4.49
N GLY A 131 3.22 19.32 3.85
CA GLY A 131 4.44 20.05 4.18
C GLY A 131 5.56 19.14 4.73
N PRO A 132 6.73 19.74 5.05
CA PRO A 132 7.91 19.02 5.50
C PRO A 132 7.75 18.48 6.91
N THR A 133 8.51 17.41 7.18
CA THR A 133 8.68 16.75 8.48
C THR A 133 10.17 16.58 8.77
N PRO A 134 10.60 16.16 9.96
CA PRO A 134 12.00 15.83 10.24
C PRO A 134 12.59 14.74 9.32
N TYR A 135 11.74 14.02 8.60
CA TYR A 135 12.12 12.92 7.71
C TYR A 135 12.11 13.29 6.22
N SER A 136 11.82 14.54 5.87
CA SER A 136 11.72 15.00 4.47
C SER A 136 13.06 15.07 3.73
N ARG A 137 14.19 14.90 4.45
CA ARG A 137 15.54 15.05 3.88
C ARG A 137 15.70 16.42 3.20
N ARG A 138 15.78 16.44 1.87
CA ARG A 138 15.90 17.69 1.06
C ARG A 138 14.60 18.05 0.34
N ALA A 139 13.53 17.28 0.57
CA ALA A 139 12.24 17.49 -0.09
C ALA A 139 11.39 18.52 0.67
N ASP A 140 10.45 19.13 -0.03
CA ASP A 140 9.54 20.16 0.49
C ASP A 140 8.32 19.58 1.24
N GLY A 141 8.17 18.25 1.28
CA GLY A 141 7.01 17.58 1.89
C GLY A 141 5.69 17.80 1.15
N ARG A 142 5.69 18.46 0.00
CA ARG A 142 4.49 18.71 -0.81
C ARG A 142 4.22 17.57 -1.80
N ALA A 143 2.97 17.45 -2.22
CA ALA A 143 2.53 16.56 -3.28
C ALA A 143 1.91 17.36 -4.43
N VAL A 144 2.05 16.84 -5.66
CA VAL A 144 1.43 17.42 -6.85
C VAL A 144 0.07 16.80 -7.09
N LEU A 145 -0.85 17.57 -7.69
CA LEU A 145 -2.24 17.17 -7.92
C LEU A 145 -2.34 15.86 -8.71
N ARG A 146 -1.56 15.69 -9.80
CA ARG A 146 -1.60 14.45 -10.62
C ARG A 146 -1.28 13.18 -9.80
N SER A 147 -0.29 13.22 -8.91
CA SER A 147 0.05 12.08 -8.08
C SER A 147 -0.98 11.83 -6.98
N SER A 148 -1.57 12.90 -6.44
CA SER A 148 -2.61 12.81 -5.42
C SER A 148 -3.94 12.27 -6.00
N ILE A 149 -4.29 12.65 -7.25
CA ILE A 149 -5.41 12.04 -7.98
C ILE A 149 -5.18 10.54 -8.18
N ARG A 150 -3.97 10.15 -8.62
CA ARG A 150 -3.63 8.73 -8.82
C ARG A 150 -3.77 7.91 -7.54
N GLU A 151 -3.29 8.45 -6.42
CA GLU A 151 -3.41 7.77 -5.10
C GLU A 151 -4.86 7.69 -4.66
N PHE A 152 -5.63 8.77 -4.74
CA PHE A 152 -7.05 8.80 -4.38
C PHE A 152 -7.87 7.80 -5.20
N LEU A 153 -7.77 7.83 -6.52
CA LEU A 153 -8.54 6.95 -7.40
C LEU A 153 -8.13 5.48 -7.26
N CYS A 154 -6.81 5.20 -7.22
CA CYS A 154 -6.36 3.82 -7.19
C CYS A 154 -6.65 3.14 -5.85
N SER A 155 -6.51 3.83 -4.71
CA SER A 155 -6.85 3.25 -3.41
C SER A 155 -8.33 2.88 -3.32
N GLU A 156 -9.24 3.74 -3.80
CA GLU A 156 -10.67 3.45 -3.83
C GLU A 156 -11.03 2.37 -4.85
N ALA A 157 -10.39 2.35 -6.02
CA ALA A 157 -10.55 1.29 -7.02
C ALA A 157 -10.11 -0.07 -6.48
N MET A 158 -8.95 -0.14 -5.82
CA MET A 158 -8.44 -1.38 -5.19
C MET A 158 -9.40 -1.89 -4.12
N HIS A 159 -9.94 -1.00 -3.30
CA HIS A 159 -10.99 -1.37 -2.34
C HIS A 159 -12.23 -1.93 -3.04
N GLY A 160 -12.70 -1.27 -4.12
CA GLY A 160 -13.84 -1.75 -4.92
C GLY A 160 -13.61 -3.11 -5.58
N LEU A 161 -12.35 -3.45 -5.89
CA LEU A 161 -11.93 -4.77 -6.38
C LEU A 161 -11.76 -5.81 -5.27
N GLY A 162 -11.94 -5.43 -4.00
CA GLY A 162 -11.75 -6.31 -2.85
C GLY A 162 -10.27 -6.60 -2.53
N VAL A 163 -9.35 -5.75 -2.96
CA VAL A 163 -7.93 -5.82 -2.60
C VAL A 163 -7.69 -5.01 -1.32
N PRO A 164 -7.08 -5.60 -0.28
CA PRO A 164 -6.74 -4.88 0.93
C PRO A 164 -5.85 -3.66 0.65
N THR A 165 -6.29 -2.49 1.10
CA THR A 165 -5.64 -1.22 0.78
C THR A 165 -5.92 -0.15 1.83
N THR A 166 -5.04 0.85 1.93
CA THR A 166 -5.42 2.12 2.55
C THR A 166 -6.53 2.77 1.73
N ARG A 167 -7.41 3.52 2.36
CA ARG A 167 -8.50 4.26 1.72
C ARG A 167 -8.11 5.74 1.55
N ALA A 168 -8.86 6.47 0.76
CA ALA A 168 -8.71 7.91 0.63
C ALA A 168 -10.01 8.62 1.02
N LEU A 169 -9.94 9.47 2.06
CA LEU A 169 -11.10 10.27 2.50
C LEU A 169 -11.32 11.46 1.57
N SER A 170 -10.27 12.23 1.30
CA SER A 170 -10.39 13.49 0.57
C SER A 170 -9.16 13.79 -0.29
N LEU A 171 -9.41 14.58 -1.33
CA LEU A 171 -8.41 15.23 -2.17
C LEU A 171 -8.66 16.73 -2.12
N VAL A 172 -7.71 17.51 -1.62
CA VAL A 172 -7.80 18.96 -1.45
C VAL A 172 -6.72 19.63 -2.30
N ALA A 173 -7.09 20.57 -3.18
CA ALA A 173 -6.14 21.45 -3.85
C ALA A 173 -5.54 22.45 -2.86
N THR A 174 -4.26 22.81 -3.02
CA THR A 174 -3.58 23.72 -2.10
C THR A 174 -3.69 25.21 -2.51
N GLY A 175 -3.93 25.48 -3.80
CA GLY A 175 -3.78 26.81 -4.38
C GLY A 175 -2.32 27.23 -4.61
N ASP A 176 -1.35 26.43 -4.13
CA ASP A 176 0.08 26.67 -4.29
C ASP A 176 0.66 25.88 -5.45
N PRO A 177 1.58 26.45 -6.23
CA PRO A 177 2.40 25.71 -7.18
C PRO A 177 3.50 24.92 -6.45
N VAL A 178 3.81 23.75 -6.97
CA VAL A 178 4.89 22.88 -6.48
C VAL A 178 5.89 22.63 -7.61
N TRP A 179 7.17 22.88 -7.37
CA TRP A 179 8.20 22.62 -8.37
C TRP A 179 8.53 21.13 -8.42
N ARG A 180 8.44 20.51 -9.61
CA ARG A 180 8.80 19.11 -9.83
C ARG A 180 9.50 18.92 -11.17
N ASP A 181 10.59 18.15 -11.13
CA ASP A 181 11.20 17.57 -12.31
C ASP A 181 10.61 16.17 -12.49
N MET A 182 9.56 16.07 -13.32
CA MET A 182 8.79 14.83 -13.48
C MET A 182 9.60 13.69 -14.10
N PHE A 183 10.53 14.04 -15.00
CA PHE A 183 11.30 13.06 -15.75
C PHE A 183 12.73 12.91 -15.25
N TYR A 184 13.12 13.66 -14.21
CA TYR A 184 14.48 13.73 -13.69
C TYR A 184 15.51 14.09 -14.77
N ASP A 185 15.12 14.96 -15.70
CA ASP A 185 15.91 15.39 -16.85
C ASP A 185 16.52 16.81 -16.69
N GLY A 186 16.37 17.40 -15.52
CA GLY A 186 16.88 18.73 -15.20
C GLY A 186 15.95 19.88 -15.61
N HIS A 187 14.72 19.60 -15.99
CA HIS A 187 13.72 20.58 -16.43
C HIS A 187 12.53 20.69 -15.47
N PRO A 188 12.72 21.21 -14.24
CA PRO A 188 11.63 21.33 -13.28
C PRO A 188 10.57 22.31 -13.76
N ARG A 189 9.30 21.98 -13.50
CA ARG A 189 8.13 22.81 -13.82
C ARG A 189 7.27 23.02 -12.59
N GLN A 190 6.50 24.08 -12.59
CA GLN A 190 5.45 24.29 -11.61
C GLN A 190 4.24 23.42 -11.95
N GLU A 191 3.79 22.63 -10.97
CA GLU A 191 2.58 21.84 -11.04
C GLU A 191 1.64 22.23 -9.90
N PRO A 192 0.32 22.12 -10.06
CA PRO A 192 -0.63 22.35 -8.97
C PRO A 192 -0.35 21.42 -7.78
N GLY A 193 -0.35 21.99 -6.58
CA GLY A 193 -0.21 21.24 -5.33
C GLY A 193 -1.55 20.66 -4.86
N ALA A 194 -1.48 19.51 -4.16
CA ALA A 194 -2.64 18.93 -3.50
C ALA A 194 -2.23 18.16 -2.24
N VAL A 195 -3.23 17.93 -1.37
CA VAL A 195 -3.13 17.06 -0.19
C VAL A 195 -4.17 15.96 -0.33
N VAL A 196 -3.77 14.70 -0.17
CA VAL A 196 -4.68 13.58 -0.04
C VAL A 196 -4.71 13.10 1.41
N CYS A 197 -5.93 12.94 1.96
CA CYS A 197 -6.12 12.30 3.26
C CYS A 197 -6.26 10.79 3.05
N ARG A 198 -5.25 10.04 3.51
CA ARG A 198 -5.28 8.57 3.56
C ARG A 198 -5.90 8.11 4.86
N VAL A 199 -6.59 6.98 4.82
CA VAL A 199 -7.25 6.38 5.99
C VAL A 199 -6.91 4.89 6.05
N ALA A 200 -6.44 4.43 7.20
CA ALA A 200 -6.20 3.02 7.47
C ALA A 200 -6.37 2.72 8.96
N PRO A 201 -6.58 1.46 9.37
CA PRO A 201 -6.53 1.11 10.79
C PRO A 201 -5.17 1.41 11.42
N SER A 202 -4.08 1.26 10.60
CA SER A 202 -2.70 1.54 11.00
C SER A 202 -1.83 1.77 9.76
N PHE A 203 -0.86 2.69 9.88
CA PHE A 203 0.21 2.89 8.88
C PHE A 203 1.55 2.26 9.32
N VAL A 204 1.55 1.38 10.32
CA VAL A 204 2.76 0.65 10.71
C VAL A 204 3.22 -0.27 9.57
N ARG A 205 4.50 -0.17 9.22
CA ARG A 205 5.17 -0.89 8.13
C ARG A 205 6.32 -1.72 8.69
N PHE A 206 6.86 -2.63 7.89
CA PHE A 206 8.02 -3.45 8.28
C PHE A 206 9.19 -2.60 8.76
N GLY A 207 9.42 -1.46 8.11
CA GLY A 207 10.49 -0.52 8.46
C GLY A 207 10.44 0.04 9.88
N HIS A 208 9.28 0.06 10.53
CA HIS A 208 9.16 0.46 11.94
C HIS A 208 9.88 -0.52 12.88
N PHE A 209 9.94 -1.80 12.53
CA PHE A 209 10.67 -2.83 13.27
C PHE A 209 12.14 -2.89 12.87
N GLU A 210 12.45 -2.64 11.59
CA GLU A 210 13.82 -2.69 11.08
C GLU A 210 14.70 -1.60 11.70
N LEU A 211 14.17 -0.38 11.90
CA LEU A 211 14.97 0.74 12.38
C LEU A 211 15.49 0.54 13.82
N PRO A 212 14.65 0.28 14.85
CA PRO A 212 15.15 0.02 16.20
C PRO A 212 16.03 -1.24 16.25
N SER A 213 15.71 -2.30 15.50
CA SER A 213 16.55 -3.49 15.42
C SER A 213 17.94 -3.17 14.87
N SER A 214 18.04 -2.39 13.79
CA SER A 214 19.32 -2.00 13.18
C SER A 214 20.19 -1.14 14.09
N ARG A 215 19.58 -0.47 15.07
CA ARG A 215 20.25 0.38 16.08
C ARG A 215 20.56 -0.37 17.38
N GLY A 216 20.17 -1.63 17.49
CA GLY A 216 20.31 -2.40 18.71
C GLY A 216 19.38 -1.94 19.85
N ASP A 217 18.37 -1.12 19.55
CA ASP A 217 17.36 -0.68 20.53
C ASP A 217 16.25 -1.72 20.68
N HIS A 218 16.62 -2.85 21.31
CA HIS A 218 15.73 -4.00 21.45
C HIS A 218 14.57 -3.69 22.42
N ALA A 219 14.75 -2.77 23.36
CA ALA A 219 13.68 -2.35 24.27
C ALA A 219 12.58 -1.59 23.52
N LEU A 220 12.95 -0.67 22.61
CA LEU A 220 12.02 0.03 21.77
C LEU A 220 11.32 -0.92 20.79
N LEU A 221 12.08 -1.86 20.22
CA LEU A 221 11.55 -2.89 19.31
C LEU A 221 10.49 -3.76 20.01
N GLU A 222 10.76 -4.22 21.22
CA GLU A 222 9.84 -5.02 22.03
C GLU A 222 8.58 -4.22 22.38
N ARG A 223 8.74 -2.98 22.81
CA ARG A 223 7.60 -2.09 23.12
C ARG A 223 6.72 -1.85 21.90
N LEU A 224 7.33 -1.63 20.72
CA LEU A 224 6.60 -1.49 19.45
C LEU A 224 5.83 -2.78 19.13
N LEU A 225 6.48 -3.94 19.22
CA LEU A 225 5.87 -5.23 18.93
C LEU A 225 4.65 -5.49 19.83
N ASP A 226 4.80 -5.29 21.14
CA ASP A 226 3.71 -5.50 22.10
C ASP A 226 2.55 -4.50 21.87
N PHE A 227 2.87 -3.23 21.56
CA PHE A 227 1.87 -2.23 21.20
C PHE A 227 1.09 -2.63 19.94
N VAL A 228 1.79 -3.02 18.87
CA VAL A 228 1.16 -3.41 17.60
C VAL A 228 0.30 -4.65 17.77
N ILE A 229 0.78 -5.66 18.49
CA ILE A 229 -0.04 -6.86 18.75
C ILE A 229 -1.29 -6.48 19.53
N GLY A 230 -1.15 -5.69 20.61
CA GLY A 230 -2.29 -5.30 21.45
C GLY A 230 -3.32 -4.45 20.73
N ARG A 231 -2.90 -3.55 19.82
CA ARG A 231 -3.77 -2.63 19.10
C ARG A 231 -4.35 -3.24 17.81
N ASP A 232 -3.50 -3.90 17.00
CA ASP A 232 -3.80 -4.25 15.62
C ASP A 232 -4.13 -5.75 15.43
N PHE A 233 -3.85 -6.57 16.46
CA PHE A 233 -4.11 -8.01 16.50
C PHE A 233 -4.71 -8.44 17.85
N PRO A 234 -5.82 -7.80 18.29
CA PRO A 234 -6.36 -8.02 19.64
C PRO A 234 -6.81 -9.47 19.87
N GLU A 235 -7.09 -10.22 18.82
CA GLU A 235 -7.42 -11.65 18.85
C GLU A 235 -6.28 -12.51 19.42
N LEU A 236 -5.05 -12.03 19.38
CA LEU A 236 -3.88 -12.73 19.90
C LEU A 236 -3.61 -12.45 21.38
N ALA A 237 -4.32 -11.51 21.99
CA ALA A 237 -4.02 -11.01 23.35
C ALA A 237 -4.10 -12.09 24.42
N ALA A 238 -4.91 -13.13 24.24
CA ALA A 238 -5.08 -14.23 25.20
C ALA A 238 -3.94 -15.26 25.16
N LEU A 239 -3.06 -15.23 24.17
CA LEU A 239 -1.96 -16.17 24.02
C LEU A 239 -0.77 -15.79 24.93
N PRO A 240 -0.01 -16.76 25.46
CA PRO A 240 1.28 -16.50 26.08
C PRO A 240 2.23 -15.76 25.15
N VAL A 241 3.21 -15.02 25.71
CA VAL A 241 4.06 -14.11 24.92
C VAL A 241 4.77 -14.80 23.73
N PRO A 242 5.43 -15.98 23.90
CA PRO A 242 6.11 -16.61 22.78
C PRO A 242 5.15 -17.02 21.65
N GLU A 243 4.04 -17.64 22.01
CA GLU A 243 3.00 -18.09 21.07
C GLU A 243 2.31 -16.90 20.39
N ARG A 244 2.07 -15.84 21.13
CA ARG A 244 1.48 -14.59 20.63
C ARG A 244 2.36 -13.93 19.57
N ARG A 245 3.67 -13.83 19.81
CA ARG A 245 4.64 -13.30 18.86
C ARG A 245 4.75 -14.17 17.61
N ALA A 246 4.80 -15.49 17.76
CA ALA A 246 4.80 -16.43 16.64
C ALA A 246 3.54 -16.28 15.79
N ALA A 247 2.36 -16.25 16.40
CA ALA A 247 1.07 -16.06 15.74
C ALA A 247 0.98 -14.70 15.01
N PHE A 248 1.51 -13.64 15.62
CA PHE A 248 1.61 -12.32 14.97
C PHE A 248 2.41 -12.39 13.66
N PHE A 249 3.63 -12.95 13.69
CA PHE A 249 4.46 -13.02 12.50
C PHE A 249 3.82 -13.91 11.43
N GLN A 250 3.21 -15.02 11.82
CA GLN A 250 2.47 -15.90 10.91
C GLN A 250 1.29 -15.15 10.26
N ALA A 251 0.52 -14.35 11.01
CA ALA A 251 -0.58 -13.56 10.47
C ALA A 251 -0.10 -12.48 9.48
N VAL A 252 1.04 -11.83 9.76
CA VAL A 252 1.67 -10.88 8.81
C VAL A 252 2.08 -11.59 7.53
N CYS A 253 2.67 -12.79 7.62
CA CYS A 253 3.05 -13.61 6.46
C CYS A 253 1.83 -14.00 5.62
N GLU A 254 0.75 -14.46 6.24
CA GLU A 254 -0.49 -14.84 5.57
C GLU A 254 -1.15 -13.66 4.85
N ARG A 255 -1.30 -12.52 5.54
CA ARG A 255 -1.87 -11.30 4.96
C ARG A 255 -1.03 -10.78 3.78
N THR A 256 0.30 -10.85 3.89
CA THR A 256 1.22 -10.43 2.82
C THR A 256 1.13 -11.35 1.60
N ALA A 257 1.06 -12.66 1.78
CA ALA A 257 0.89 -13.63 0.70
C ALA A 257 -0.42 -13.37 -0.06
N THR A 258 -1.53 -13.23 0.67
CA THR A 258 -2.85 -12.98 0.10
C THR A 258 -2.88 -11.66 -0.69
N LEU A 259 -2.31 -10.60 -0.13
CA LEU A 259 -2.22 -9.29 -0.78
C LEU A 259 -1.45 -9.37 -2.11
N ALA A 260 -0.29 -10.02 -2.10
CA ALA A 260 0.54 -10.12 -3.31
C ALA A 260 -0.15 -10.96 -4.40
N VAL A 261 -0.89 -12.01 -4.05
CA VAL A 261 -1.73 -12.77 -4.98
C VAL A 261 -2.86 -11.90 -5.53
N ASP A 262 -3.49 -11.07 -4.69
CA ASP A 262 -4.55 -10.16 -5.13
C ASP A 262 -4.03 -9.10 -6.11
N TRP A 263 -2.81 -8.59 -5.95
CA TRP A 263 -2.18 -7.74 -6.98
C TRP A 263 -1.98 -8.49 -8.30
N MET A 264 -1.46 -9.73 -8.22
CA MET A 264 -1.20 -10.55 -9.41
C MET A 264 -2.48 -10.83 -10.20
N ARG A 265 -3.57 -11.21 -9.53
CA ARG A 265 -4.82 -11.56 -10.22
C ARG A 265 -5.46 -10.40 -10.99
N PHE A 266 -5.16 -9.15 -10.61
CA PHE A 266 -5.69 -7.97 -11.31
C PHE A 266 -4.68 -7.33 -12.27
N GLY A 267 -3.47 -7.86 -12.38
CA GLY A 267 -2.42 -7.23 -13.21
C GLY A 267 -1.86 -5.95 -12.59
N PHE A 268 -2.07 -5.72 -11.30
CA PHE A 268 -1.52 -4.57 -10.59
C PHE A 268 -0.03 -4.77 -10.29
N VAL A 269 0.75 -3.72 -10.56
CA VAL A 269 2.18 -3.68 -10.24
C VAL A 269 2.45 -2.50 -9.32
N HIS A 270 2.86 -2.80 -8.08
CA HIS A 270 3.14 -1.78 -7.08
C HIS A 270 4.30 -0.87 -7.49
N GLY A 271 5.32 -1.44 -8.11
CA GLY A 271 6.47 -0.73 -8.69
C GLY A 271 7.51 -0.25 -7.69
N VAL A 272 7.23 -0.21 -6.38
CA VAL A 272 8.18 0.17 -5.32
C VAL A 272 7.94 -0.70 -4.08
N LEU A 273 8.24 -1.98 -4.19
CA LEU A 273 8.00 -2.97 -3.13
C LEU A 273 9.16 -3.03 -2.13
N ASN A 274 9.49 -1.87 -1.56
CA ASN A 274 10.45 -1.74 -0.46
C ASN A 274 9.86 -2.23 0.86
N THR A 275 10.66 -2.51 1.88
CA THR A 275 10.15 -2.87 3.22
C THR A 275 9.43 -1.71 3.90
N ASP A 276 9.78 -0.46 3.57
CA ASP A 276 9.07 0.74 4.02
C ASP A 276 7.70 0.97 3.32
N ASN A 277 7.35 0.12 2.35
CA ASN A 277 6.03 0.10 1.70
C ASN A 277 5.25 -1.20 1.98
N MET A 278 5.65 -1.97 3.00
CA MET A 278 4.98 -3.21 3.41
C MET A 278 4.23 -3.00 4.72
N SER A 279 2.90 -3.07 4.66
CA SER A 279 2.03 -2.99 5.84
C SER A 279 2.05 -4.28 6.64
N ILE A 280 2.09 -4.18 7.99
CA ILE A 280 1.88 -5.33 8.87
C ILE A 280 0.44 -5.88 8.80
N LEU A 281 -0.49 -5.08 8.31
CA LEU A 281 -1.90 -5.47 8.12
C LEU A 281 -2.16 -6.07 6.73
N GLY A 282 -1.14 -6.17 5.86
CA GLY A 282 -1.32 -6.62 4.48
C GLY A 282 -2.16 -5.66 3.65
N LEU A 283 -2.01 -4.35 3.86
CA LEU A 283 -2.65 -3.32 3.07
C LEU A 283 -1.72 -2.82 1.97
N THR A 284 -2.25 -2.53 0.79
CA THR A 284 -1.51 -1.78 -0.22
C THR A 284 -1.25 -0.37 0.31
N LEU A 285 0.03 -0.02 0.49
CA LEU A 285 0.49 1.29 0.96
C LEU A 285 1.21 2.03 -0.18
N ASP A 286 1.10 3.37 -0.17
CA ASP A 286 1.93 4.25 -0.98
C ASP A 286 1.84 4.03 -2.49
N TYR A 287 0.78 4.54 -3.09
CA TYR A 287 0.56 4.54 -4.54
C TYR A 287 1.51 5.53 -5.25
N GLY A 288 2.77 5.11 -5.43
CA GLY A 288 3.81 5.86 -6.16
C GLY A 288 3.78 5.58 -7.67
N PRO A 289 4.87 5.04 -8.25
CA PRO A 289 4.93 4.68 -9.67
C PRO A 289 4.26 3.31 -9.93
N TYR A 290 3.08 3.08 -9.38
CA TYR A 290 2.29 1.88 -9.67
C TYR A 290 1.74 1.92 -11.10
N GLY A 291 1.33 0.76 -11.60
CA GLY A 291 0.59 0.64 -12.85
C GLY A 291 -0.18 -0.67 -12.94
N TRP A 292 -0.89 -0.83 -14.03
CA TRP A 292 -1.67 -2.01 -14.36
C TRP A 292 -1.14 -2.57 -15.68
N LEU A 293 -1.07 -3.90 -15.78
CA LEU A 293 -0.75 -4.51 -17.05
C LEU A 293 -1.81 -4.12 -18.10
N GLU A 294 -1.34 -3.73 -19.26
CA GLU A 294 -2.10 -3.72 -20.52
C GLU A 294 -1.74 -5.00 -21.26
N PRO A 295 -0.70 -5.08 -22.13
CA PRO A 295 -0.27 -6.39 -22.61
C PRO A 295 0.29 -7.20 -21.44
N PHE A 296 0.00 -8.51 -21.44
CA PHE A 296 0.56 -9.39 -20.42
C PHE A 296 2.06 -9.56 -20.61
N ASP A 297 2.83 -8.90 -19.73
CA ASP A 297 4.28 -9.03 -19.67
C ASP A 297 4.75 -9.23 -18.21
N PRO A 298 5.23 -10.44 -17.84
CA PRO A 298 5.74 -10.71 -16.51
C PRO A 298 7.01 -9.90 -16.16
N MET A 299 7.67 -9.32 -17.16
CA MET A 299 8.87 -8.51 -16.99
C MET A 299 8.58 -7.01 -16.87
N TRP A 300 7.33 -6.60 -17.04
CA TRP A 300 6.97 -5.20 -17.00
C TRP A 300 7.08 -4.58 -15.60
N THR A 301 7.60 -3.36 -15.53
CA THR A 301 7.61 -2.49 -14.34
C THR A 301 7.23 -1.07 -14.72
N PRO A 302 6.30 -0.43 -13.97
CA PRO A 302 5.91 0.96 -14.20
C PRO A 302 6.94 1.97 -13.66
N ASN A 303 7.91 1.51 -12.87
CA ASN A 303 8.91 2.35 -12.22
C ASN A 303 10.12 2.56 -13.13
N THR A 304 10.28 3.76 -13.67
CA THR A 304 11.42 4.11 -14.54
C THR A 304 12.76 4.03 -13.81
N THR A 305 12.80 4.26 -12.50
CA THR A 305 14.01 4.09 -11.68
C THR A 305 14.42 2.61 -11.56
N ASP A 306 13.47 1.69 -11.72
CA ASP A 306 13.69 0.24 -11.71
C ASP A 306 13.83 -0.38 -13.11
N ALA A 307 13.86 0.43 -14.18
CA ALA A 307 13.82 -0.04 -15.56
C ALA A 307 14.97 -1.00 -15.94
N GLN A 308 16.16 -0.82 -15.36
CA GLN A 308 17.30 -1.68 -15.60
C GLN A 308 17.27 -2.97 -14.76
N GLY A 309 17.03 -2.84 -13.46
CA GLY A 309 17.04 -3.96 -12.51
C GLY A 309 15.75 -4.78 -12.54
N ARG A 310 14.64 -4.15 -12.86
CA ARG A 310 13.28 -4.74 -12.88
C ARG A 310 12.99 -5.60 -11.64
N ARG A 311 13.51 -5.13 -10.49
CA ARG A 311 13.33 -5.82 -9.22
C ARG A 311 11.85 -5.93 -8.87
N TYR A 312 11.09 -4.85 -9.12
CA TYR A 312 9.68 -4.73 -8.77
C TYR A 312 8.73 -4.96 -9.96
N ARG A 313 9.18 -5.77 -10.95
CA ARG A 313 8.33 -6.18 -12.08
C ARG A 313 7.15 -7.03 -11.61
N TYR A 314 6.12 -7.13 -12.44
CA TYR A 314 4.93 -7.90 -12.16
C TYR A 314 5.24 -9.32 -11.67
N GLY A 315 6.00 -10.09 -12.43
CA GLY A 315 6.29 -11.50 -12.12
C GLY A 315 7.18 -11.74 -10.91
N ALA A 316 7.76 -10.68 -10.29
CA ALA A 316 8.62 -10.81 -9.12
C ALA A 316 7.94 -10.41 -7.79
N GLN A 317 6.69 -9.92 -7.82
CA GLN A 317 6.05 -9.33 -6.64
C GLN A 317 5.95 -10.30 -5.46
N GLY A 318 5.57 -11.57 -5.68
CA GLY A 318 5.53 -12.59 -4.62
C GLY A 318 6.92 -12.88 -4.03
N GLN A 319 7.94 -13.01 -4.88
CA GLN A 319 9.32 -13.26 -4.44
C GLN A 319 9.86 -12.08 -3.62
N VAL A 320 9.57 -10.85 -4.03
CA VAL A 320 10.01 -9.65 -3.31
C VAL A 320 9.26 -9.50 -1.99
N ALA A 321 7.97 -9.80 -1.95
CA ALA A 321 7.17 -9.81 -0.72
C ALA A 321 7.73 -10.82 0.30
N HIS A 322 8.06 -12.04 -0.14
CA HIS A 322 8.70 -13.05 0.70
C HIS A 322 10.08 -12.59 1.21
N TRP A 323 10.90 -11.98 0.34
CA TRP A 323 12.19 -11.41 0.73
C TRP A 323 12.02 -10.31 1.78
N ASN A 324 11.03 -9.42 1.65
CA ASN A 324 10.71 -8.37 2.62
C ASN A 324 10.29 -8.95 3.97
N LEU A 325 9.52 -10.05 3.99
CA LEU A 325 9.22 -10.80 5.21
C LEU A 325 10.47 -11.39 5.87
N GLY A 326 11.43 -11.86 5.10
CA GLY A 326 12.75 -12.27 5.60
C GLY A 326 13.50 -11.12 6.29
N LYS A 327 13.34 -9.87 5.83
CA LYS A 327 13.91 -8.68 6.50
C LYS A 327 13.17 -8.37 7.80
N LEU A 328 11.86 -8.45 7.80
CA LEU A 328 11.06 -8.32 9.02
C LEU A 328 11.42 -9.42 10.05
N ALA A 329 11.56 -10.67 9.61
CA ALA A 329 12.01 -11.79 10.46
C ALA A 329 13.38 -11.51 11.09
N THR A 330 14.34 -11.03 10.27
CA THR A 330 15.67 -10.63 10.77
C THR A 330 15.57 -9.52 11.83
N ALA A 331 14.70 -8.53 11.60
CA ALA A 331 14.48 -7.42 12.52
C ALA A 331 13.84 -7.88 13.86
N LEU A 332 12.97 -8.87 13.81
CA LEU A 332 12.27 -9.40 14.99
C LEU A 332 13.10 -10.42 15.79
N LEU A 333 14.13 -11.03 15.19
CA LEU A 333 14.92 -12.07 15.83
C LEU A 333 15.44 -11.72 17.25
N PRO A 334 15.92 -10.50 17.53
CA PRO A 334 16.41 -10.15 18.87
C PRO A 334 15.37 -10.26 19.98
N VAL A 335 14.07 -10.04 19.64
CA VAL A 335 12.97 -10.09 20.61
C VAL A 335 12.23 -11.43 20.61
N PHE A 336 12.41 -12.25 19.57
CA PHE A 336 11.92 -13.63 19.57
C PHE A 336 12.87 -14.58 20.29
N GLY A 337 14.19 -14.35 20.23
CA GLY A 337 15.22 -15.18 20.82
C GLY A 337 15.42 -16.55 20.16
N ASP A 338 14.50 -16.97 19.29
CA ASP A 338 14.54 -18.22 18.55
C ASP A 338 14.16 -17.96 17.07
N ARG A 339 14.81 -18.67 16.14
CA ARG A 339 14.54 -18.59 14.71
C ARG A 339 13.34 -19.42 14.27
N ALA A 340 13.08 -20.53 14.94
CA ALA A 340 12.11 -21.50 14.50
C ALA A 340 10.71 -20.92 14.24
N PRO A 341 10.13 -20.04 15.11
CA PRO A 341 8.84 -19.43 14.82
C PRO A 341 8.85 -18.50 13.58
N LEU A 342 9.98 -17.85 13.31
CA LEU A 342 10.16 -16.96 12.17
C LEU A 342 10.29 -17.75 10.87
N GLU A 343 11.08 -18.84 10.87
CA GLU A 343 11.20 -19.75 9.75
C GLU A 343 9.84 -20.42 9.43
N ALA A 344 9.12 -20.89 10.46
CA ALA A 344 7.78 -21.44 10.30
C ALA A 344 6.78 -20.43 9.69
N GLY A 345 6.91 -19.15 10.02
CA GLY A 345 6.12 -18.07 9.41
C GLY A 345 6.43 -17.86 7.93
N LEU A 346 7.71 -17.92 7.53
CA LEU A 346 8.12 -17.84 6.12
C LEU A 346 7.62 -19.04 5.32
N ASP A 347 7.74 -20.25 5.87
CA ASP A 347 7.17 -21.47 5.26
C ASP A 347 5.63 -21.37 5.15
N HIS A 348 4.99 -20.70 6.13
CA HIS A 348 3.55 -20.46 6.07
C HIS A 348 3.18 -19.52 4.92
N PHE A 349 3.98 -18.49 4.66
CA PHE A 349 3.78 -17.63 3.48
C PHE A 349 3.75 -18.44 2.18
N GLU A 350 4.71 -19.36 1.98
CA GLU A 350 4.79 -20.17 0.77
C GLU A 350 3.54 -21.03 0.59
N ARG A 351 3.11 -21.72 1.66
CA ARG A 351 1.87 -22.53 1.63
C ARG A 351 0.61 -21.71 1.34
N VAL A 352 0.51 -20.51 1.94
CA VAL A 352 -0.63 -19.61 1.70
C VAL A 352 -0.59 -19.07 0.28
N TRP A 353 0.60 -18.68 -0.20
CA TRP A 353 0.82 -18.21 -1.56
C TRP A 353 0.33 -19.24 -2.59
N GLU A 354 0.84 -20.46 -2.52
CA GLU A 354 0.46 -21.53 -3.46
C GLU A 354 -1.04 -21.82 -3.45
N ARG A 355 -1.61 -22.02 -2.25
CA ARG A 355 -3.05 -22.28 -2.09
C ARG A 355 -3.90 -21.13 -2.63
N THR A 356 -3.56 -19.87 -2.27
CA THR A 356 -4.34 -18.72 -2.64
C THR A 356 -4.20 -18.40 -4.12
N LEU A 357 -3.00 -18.51 -4.68
CA LEU A 357 -2.76 -18.32 -6.11
C LEU A 357 -3.56 -19.32 -6.94
N LYS A 358 -3.50 -20.64 -6.59
CA LYS A 358 -4.29 -21.66 -7.25
C LYS A 358 -5.79 -21.33 -7.22
N ALA A 359 -6.34 -21.04 -6.04
CA ALA A 359 -7.76 -20.73 -5.89
C ALA A 359 -8.20 -19.50 -6.68
N LYS A 360 -7.37 -18.42 -6.68
CA LYS A 360 -7.67 -17.18 -7.40
C LYS A 360 -7.54 -17.35 -8.92
N LEU A 361 -6.60 -18.16 -9.40
CA LEU A 361 -6.47 -18.47 -10.83
C LEU A 361 -7.63 -19.32 -11.31
N HIS A 362 -8.03 -20.40 -10.58
CA HIS A 362 -9.22 -21.16 -10.88
C HIS A 362 -10.45 -20.28 -11.03
N ALA A 363 -10.70 -19.40 -10.05
CA ALA A 363 -11.83 -18.48 -10.12
C ALA A 363 -11.73 -17.50 -11.30
N LYS A 364 -10.52 -17.03 -11.64
CA LYS A 364 -10.29 -16.08 -12.75
C LYS A 364 -10.53 -16.70 -14.12
N PHE A 365 -10.18 -17.99 -14.28
CA PHE A 365 -10.40 -18.76 -15.50
C PHE A 365 -11.78 -19.42 -15.55
N GLY A 366 -12.58 -19.33 -14.50
CA GLY A 366 -13.90 -19.95 -14.44
C GLY A 366 -13.87 -21.50 -14.30
N LEU A 367 -12.77 -22.06 -13.79
CA LEU A 367 -12.62 -23.49 -13.58
C LEU A 367 -13.48 -23.92 -12.38
N LEU A 368 -14.39 -24.87 -12.59
CA LEU A 368 -15.38 -25.28 -11.59
C LEU A 368 -14.98 -26.49 -10.76
N SER A 369 -14.02 -27.28 -11.23
CA SER A 369 -13.48 -28.47 -10.57
C SER A 369 -11.98 -28.37 -10.48
N GLU A 370 -11.36 -29.12 -9.55
CA GLU A 370 -9.92 -29.26 -9.49
C GLU A 370 -9.50 -30.45 -10.36
N ASP A 371 -8.82 -30.15 -11.47
CA ASP A 371 -8.16 -31.15 -12.31
C ASP A 371 -6.63 -31.00 -12.15
N PRO A 372 -5.87 -32.13 -12.16
CA PRO A 372 -4.41 -32.07 -12.15
C PRO A 372 -3.81 -31.22 -13.27
N ASP A 373 -4.47 -31.15 -14.43
CA ASP A 373 -3.99 -30.46 -15.61
C ASP A 373 -4.38 -28.96 -15.65
N ASP A 374 -5.17 -28.48 -14.68
CA ASP A 374 -5.63 -27.07 -14.62
C ASP A 374 -4.48 -26.05 -14.60
N LEU A 375 -3.40 -26.37 -13.88
CA LEU A 375 -2.23 -25.47 -13.82
C LEU A 375 -1.48 -25.42 -15.14
N ASP A 376 -1.44 -26.50 -15.89
CA ASP A 376 -0.83 -26.53 -17.23
C ASP A 376 -1.68 -25.73 -18.22
N LEU A 377 -3.01 -25.85 -18.15
CA LEU A 377 -3.95 -25.04 -18.93
C LEU A 377 -3.78 -23.53 -18.66
N VAL A 378 -3.72 -23.14 -17.39
CA VAL A 378 -3.48 -21.76 -16.96
C VAL A 378 -2.12 -21.26 -17.42
N GLY A 379 -1.07 -22.08 -17.26
CA GLY A 379 0.29 -21.77 -17.71
C GLY A 379 0.37 -21.54 -19.22
N GLU A 380 -0.31 -22.38 -20.00
CA GLU A 380 -0.41 -22.26 -21.47
C GLU A 380 -1.12 -20.95 -21.87
N ALA A 381 -2.22 -20.59 -21.20
CA ALA A 381 -2.90 -19.31 -21.44
C ALA A 381 -1.96 -18.12 -21.24
N PHE A 382 -1.22 -18.06 -20.13
CA PHE A 382 -0.28 -16.98 -19.90
C PHE A 382 0.88 -16.95 -20.90
N ARG A 383 1.34 -18.12 -21.36
CA ARG A 383 2.36 -18.23 -22.41
C ARG A 383 1.84 -17.66 -23.74
N LEU A 384 0.62 -18.00 -24.13
CA LEU A 384 -0.03 -17.48 -25.34
C LEU A 384 -0.29 -15.98 -25.24
N MET A 385 -0.82 -15.50 -24.10
CA MET A 385 -1.03 -14.06 -23.86
C MET A 385 0.24 -13.24 -24.05
N HIS A 386 1.36 -13.73 -23.51
CA HIS A 386 2.65 -13.06 -23.65
C HIS A 386 3.18 -13.09 -25.09
N GLY A 387 3.05 -14.23 -25.77
CA GLY A 387 3.54 -14.42 -27.15
C GLY A 387 2.76 -13.64 -28.21
N VAL A 388 1.50 -13.30 -27.93
CA VAL A 388 0.57 -12.62 -28.86
C VAL A 388 0.35 -11.14 -28.50
N GLU A 389 0.95 -10.65 -27.42
CA GLU A 389 0.71 -9.30 -26.87
C GLU A 389 -0.79 -9.06 -26.58
N ILE A 390 -1.37 -9.89 -25.72
CA ILE A 390 -2.78 -9.80 -25.36
C ILE A 390 -2.97 -8.90 -24.16
N ASP A 391 -3.94 -7.98 -24.20
CA ASP A 391 -4.38 -7.17 -23.05
C ASP A 391 -4.91 -8.06 -21.93
N PHE A 392 -4.32 -7.92 -20.75
CA PHE A 392 -4.63 -8.75 -19.59
C PHE A 392 -6.08 -8.59 -19.12
N THR A 393 -6.57 -7.36 -19.05
CA THR A 393 -7.92 -7.08 -18.52
C THR A 393 -9.00 -7.46 -19.52
N LEU A 394 -8.80 -7.08 -20.80
CA LEU A 394 -9.77 -7.35 -21.86
C LEU A 394 -9.88 -8.84 -22.17
N PHE A 395 -8.77 -9.60 -22.08
CA PHE A 395 -8.80 -11.06 -22.24
C PHE A 395 -9.74 -11.73 -21.23
N PHE A 396 -9.57 -11.46 -19.94
CA PHE A 396 -10.41 -12.10 -18.93
C PHE A 396 -11.86 -11.60 -18.95
N ARG A 397 -12.11 -10.38 -19.41
CA ARG A 397 -13.49 -9.92 -19.65
C ARG A 397 -14.11 -10.65 -20.83
N GLY A 398 -13.40 -10.77 -21.94
CA GLY A 398 -13.87 -11.51 -23.10
C GLY A 398 -14.04 -13.02 -22.84
N LEU A 399 -13.19 -13.60 -21.99
CA LEU A 399 -13.29 -15.02 -21.62
C LEU A 399 -14.64 -15.33 -20.94
N ALA A 400 -15.20 -14.40 -20.18
CA ALA A 400 -16.52 -14.57 -19.56
C ALA A 400 -17.68 -14.62 -20.57
N ASP A 401 -17.48 -14.14 -21.80
CA ASP A 401 -18.48 -14.08 -22.87
C ASP A 401 -18.33 -15.26 -23.86
N VAL A 402 -17.40 -16.19 -23.63
CA VAL A 402 -17.19 -17.36 -24.48
C VAL A 402 -18.32 -18.37 -24.26
N ASP A 403 -18.98 -18.78 -25.36
CA ASP A 403 -19.97 -19.87 -25.32
C ASP A 403 -19.26 -21.23 -25.22
N LEU A 404 -19.42 -21.90 -24.08
CA LEU A 404 -18.81 -23.21 -23.83
C LEU A 404 -19.36 -24.33 -24.73
N ALA A 405 -20.54 -24.15 -25.33
CA ALA A 405 -21.12 -25.13 -26.28
C ALA A 405 -20.54 -24.98 -27.70
N ALA A 406 -20.01 -23.79 -28.03
CA ALA A 406 -19.41 -23.49 -29.32
C ALA A 406 -18.23 -22.51 -29.13
N PRO A 407 -17.11 -22.94 -28.54
CA PRO A 407 -16.02 -22.04 -28.21
C PRO A 407 -15.44 -21.34 -29.44
N SER A 408 -15.33 -20.01 -29.40
CA SER A 408 -14.73 -19.22 -30.47
C SER A 408 -13.87 -18.08 -29.89
N LEU A 409 -12.91 -17.58 -30.68
CA LEU A 409 -12.03 -16.49 -30.29
C LEU A 409 -12.67 -15.10 -30.42
N GLU A 410 -13.86 -14.98 -31.02
CA GLU A 410 -14.51 -13.69 -31.30
C GLU A 410 -14.66 -12.80 -30.02
N PRO A 411 -15.11 -13.33 -28.86
CA PRO A 411 -15.17 -12.50 -27.64
C PRO A 411 -13.81 -12.02 -27.16
N LEU A 412 -12.72 -12.70 -27.51
CA LEU A 412 -11.34 -12.36 -27.10
C LEU A 412 -10.64 -11.38 -28.06
N ARG A 413 -11.14 -11.20 -29.29
CA ARG A 413 -10.52 -10.33 -30.30
C ARG A 413 -10.24 -8.90 -29.81
N PRO A 414 -11.10 -8.25 -29.03
CA PRO A 414 -10.82 -6.90 -28.52
C PRO A 414 -9.57 -6.80 -27.61
N ALA A 415 -9.06 -7.93 -27.12
CA ALA A 415 -7.87 -7.98 -26.28
C ALA A 415 -6.55 -8.04 -27.07
N PHE A 416 -6.59 -8.23 -28.40
CA PHE A 416 -5.39 -8.40 -29.22
C PHE A 416 -4.89 -7.05 -29.74
N TYR A 417 -3.60 -6.75 -29.49
CA TYR A 417 -2.97 -5.52 -30.00
C TYR A 417 -2.49 -5.65 -31.46
N SER A 418 -2.31 -6.88 -31.96
CA SER A 418 -1.81 -7.15 -33.30
C SER A 418 -2.63 -8.24 -33.98
N ASP A 419 -3.32 -7.89 -35.06
CA ASP A 419 -4.08 -8.85 -35.86
C ASP A 419 -3.15 -9.91 -36.51
N ASP A 420 -1.94 -9.51 -36.93
CA ASP A 420 -0.99 -10.41 -37.57
C ASP A 420 -0.48 -11.48 -36.57
N LEU A 421 -0.15 -11.07 -35.34
CA LEU A 421 0.26 -11.98 -34.26
C LEU A 421 -0.91 -12.89 -33.84
N ALA A 422 -2.12 -12.35 -33.76
CA ALA A 422 -3.32 -13.11 -33.47
C ALA A 422 -3.56 -14.20 -34.51
N GLN A 423 -3.57 -13.86 -35.79
CA GLN A 423 -3.77 -14.82 -36.90
C GLN A 423 -2.69 -15.90 -36.94
N ALA A 424 -1.43 -15.53 -36.72
CA ALA A 424 -0.33 -16.50 -36.68
C ALA A 424 -0.48 -17.53 -35.56
N ASN A 425 -1.24 -17.21 -34.50
CA ASN A 425 -1.44 -18.05 -33.32
C ASN A 425 -2.89 -18.56 -33.16
N ASP A 426 -3.79 -18.26 -34.09
CA ASP A 426 -5.22 -18.63 -34.02
C ASP A 426 -5.43 -20.13 -33.74
N ALA A 427 -4.68 -21.01 -34.39
CA ALA A 427 -4.80 -22.45 -34.15
C ALA A 427 -4.44 -22.85 -32.72
N ALA A 428 -3.40 -22.26 -32.13
CA ALA A 428 -2.98 -22.53 -30.76
C ALA A 428 -3.97 -21.94 -29.75
N LEU A 429 -4.42 -20.70 -29.98
CA LEU A 429 -5.45 -20.05 -29.15
C LEU A 429 -6.77 -20.82 -29.17
N GLN A 430 -7.21 -21.27 -30.37
CA GLN A 430 -8.44 -22.07 -30.51
C GLN A 430 -8.31 -23.44 -29.85
N ALA A 431 -7.15 -24.09 -29.97
CA ALA A 431 -6.88 -25.37 -29.32
C ALA A 431 -6.86 -25.26 -27.79
N TRP A 432 -6.31 -24.17 -27.27
CA TRP A 432 -6.35 -23.88 -25.84
C TRP A 432 -7.78 -23.63 -25.35
N LEU A 433 -8.58 -22.88 -26.12
CA LEU A 433 -9.94 -22.50 -25.75
C LEU A 433 -10.91 -23.69 -25.77
N ALA A 434 -10.69 -24.68 -26.64
CA ALA A 434 -11.47 -25.92 -26.77
C ALA A 434 -11.19 -26.93 -25.66
#